data_57dc49b305702218408990215e2bba0d
#
_entry.id   57dc49b305702218408990215e2bba0d
#
_cell.length_a   1.000
_cell.length_b   1.000
_cell.length_c   1.000
_cell.angle_alpha   90.00
_cell.angle_beta   90.00
_cell.angle_gamma   90.00
#
_symmetry.space_group_name_H-M   'P 1'
#
loop_
_entity.id
_entity.type
_entity.pdbx_description
1 polymer ?
#
loop_
_entity_poly.entity_id
_entity_poly.type
_entity_poly.pdbx_seq_one_letter_code
_entity_poly.pdbx_strand_id
1 'polypeptide(L)'
;MCNGKVMIENQKVVKATYALYINGEGGKEELMEQATEAAPLVWCQGEGMMLPAFETQMAGKEVGDSFDFVLKAADAYGEYVQEGLMDLPKKMFFNGDGEFDDERVYVGAIVPMNTVDGQIVKAQVCEITDDQVTIDLNHPYAGEDLHFTGKILEIRDVTEGELKAIRHKGCGGCHGHCGDCDSDCGSSCGNCEK
;
A
#
# COMPACT_ATOMS: atom_id res chain seq x y z
N MET A 1 -4.96 41.64 -6.97
CA MET A 1 -4.39 40.38 -7.44
C MET A 1 -4.86 39.31 -6.46
N CYS A 2 -5.91 38.58 -6.84
CA CYS A 2 -6.42 37.50 -5.99
C CYS A 2 -5.44 36.32 -6.09
N ASN A 3 -4.57 36.17 -5.10
CA ASN A 3 -3.85 34.92 -4.88
C ASN A 3 -4.92 33.87 -4.48
N GLY A 4 -5.47 33.17 -5.46
CA GLY A 4 -6.30 32.01 -5.19
C GLY A 4 -5.42 30.97 -4.51
N LYS A 5 -5.64 30.78 -3.22
CA LYS A 5 -5.00 29.68 -2.48
C LYS A 5 -5.44 28.37 -3.12
N VAL A 6 -4.48 27.56 -3.55
CA VAL A 6 -4.75 26.25 -4.15
C VAL A 6 -4.90 25.26 -3.01
N MET A 7 -6.11 24.70 -2.88
CA MET A 7 -6.44 23.70 -1.87
C MET A 7 -6.36 22.28 -2.45
N ILE A 8 -6.17 21.30 -1.57
CA ILE A 8 -6.24 19.88 -1.95
C ILE A 8 -7.71 19.50 -2.16
N GLU A 9 -8.03 19.21 -3.41
CA GLU A 9 -9.32 18.74 -3.90
C GLU A 9 -9.11 17.46 -4.73
N ASN A 10 -10.20 16.78 -5.08
CA ASN A 10 -10.14 15.63 -5.97
C ASN A 10 -9.47 15.99 -7.31
N GLN A 11 -8.71 15.04 -7.85
CA GLN A 11 -7.94 15.20 -9.10
C GLN A 11 -6.83 16.27 -9.03
N LYS A 12 -6.31 16.52 -7.83
CA LYS A 12 -5.09 17.30 -7.62
C LYS A 12 -3.92 16.38 -7.34
N VAL A 13 -2.79 16.67 -7.95
CA VAL A 13 -1.51 16.04 -7.60
C VAL A 13 -0.89 16.84 -6.47
N VAL A 14 -0.61 16.17 -5.38
CA VAL A 14 -0.03 16.74 -4.18
C VAL A 14 1.36 16.19 -4.00
N LYS A 15 2.32 17.06 -3.65
CA LYS A 15 3.65 16.70 -3.17
C LYS A 15 3.79 17.14 -1.73
N ALA A 16 4.23 16.25 -0.87
CA ALA A 16 4.47 16.55 0.52
C ALA A 16 5.71 15.84 1.05
N THR A 17 6.33 16.43 2.04
CA THR A 17 7.20 15.68 2.95
C THR A 17 6.34 15.00 3.99
N TYR A 18 6.75 13.84 4.47
CA TYR A 18 6.12 13.21 5.61
C TYR A 18 7.10 12.35 6.39
N ALA A 19 6.77 12.13 7.64
CA ALA A 19 7.36 11.11 8.49
C ALA A 19 6.22 10.28 9.08
N LEU A 20 6.35 8.96 8.97
CA LEU A 20 5.42 7.99 9.52
C LEU A 20 6.02 7.37 10.75
N TYR A 21 5.32 7.48 11.85
CA TYR A 21 5.65 6.82 13.10
C TYR A 21 4.57 5.81 13.47
N ILE A 22 4.99 4.75 14.14
CA ILE A 22 4.09 3.79 14.79
C ILE A 22 4.37 3.79 16.29
N ASN A 23 3.39 3.35 17.07
CA ASN A 23 3.58 3.13 18.49
C ASN A 23 4.32 1.79 18.69
N GLY A 24 5.64 1.85 18.81
CA GLY A 24 6.44 0.68 19.13
C GLY A 24 6.23 0.16 20.55
N GLU A 25 6.82 -0.99 20.86
CA GLU A 25 6.77 -1.59 22.19
C GLU A 25 7.23 -0.60 23.27
N GLY A 26 6.38 -0.37 24.26
CA GLY A 26 6.64 0.55 25.38
C GLY A 26 6.18 1.99 25.14
N GLY A 27 5.37 2.26 24.10
CA GLY A 27 4.79 3.59 23.84
C GLY A 27 5.79 4.62 23.32
N LYS A 28 6.87 4.19 22.71
CA LYS A 28 7.81 5.05 21.98
C LYS A 28 7.41 5.05 20.51
N GLU A 29 7.31 6.25 19.96
CA GLU A 29 7.13 6.39 18.52
C GLU A 29 8.40 5.95 17.78
N GLU A 30 8.24 5.02 16.85
CA GLU A 30 9.31 4.54 15.98
C GLU A 30 9.09 5.06 14.56
N LEU A 31 10.12 5.70 14.00
CA LEU A 31 10.09 6.20 12.63
C LEU A 31 10.20 5.03 11.66
N MET A 32 9.14 4.78 10.91
CA MET A 32 9.07 3.68 9.94
C MET A 32 9.41 4.13 8.54
N GLU A 33 8.89 5.28 8.12
CA GLU A 33 9.07 5.80 6.77
C GLU A 33 9.17 7.31 6.78
N GLN A 34 9.99 7.85 5.87
CA GLN A 34 10.17 9.28 5.70
C GLN A 34 10.31 9.66 4.23
N ALA A 35 9.54 10.66 3.80
CA ALA A 35 9.72 11.34 2.53
C ALA A 35 10.25 12.75 2.76
N THR A 36 11.38 13.07 2.14
CA THR A 36 12.06 14.36 2.26
C THR A 36 11.77 15.26 1.07
N GLU A 37 12.21 16.52 1.13
CA GLU A 37 12.10 17.45 -0.01
C GLU A 37 12.83 16.95 -1.27
N ALA A 38 13.89 16.15 -1.11
CA ALA A 38 14.64 15.58 -2.22
C ALA A 38 13.91 14.38 -2.88
N ALA A 39 13.11 13.66 -2.09
CA ALA A 39 12.30 12.55 -2.54
C ALA A 39 10.91 12.65 -1.88
N PRO A 40 10.05 13.58 -2.32
CA PRO A 40 8.76 13.82 -1.70
C PRO A 40 7.77 12.72 -2.06
N LEU A 41 6.80 12.49 -1.17
CA LEU A 41 5.62 11.70 -1.49
C LEU A 41 4.79 12.45 -2.54
N VAL A 42 4.39 11.75 -3.60
CA VAL A 42 3.55 12.30 -4.66
C VAL A 42 2.33 11.41 -4.84
N TRP A 43 1.13 11.98 -4.70
CA TRP A 43 -0.11 11.25 -4.94
C TRP A 43 -1.14 12.11 -5.66
N CYS A 44 -2.14 11.47 -6.24
CA CYS A 44 -3.32 12.13 -6.79
C CYS A 44 -4.49 11.93 -5.84
N GLN A 45 -5.02 13.02 -5.33
CA GLN A 45 -6.13 13.02 -4.39
C GLN A 45 -7.40 12.46 -5.03
N GLY A 46 -8.05 11.50 -4.36
CA GLY A 46 -9.32 10.89 -4.80
C GLY A 46 -9.19 9.75 -5.80
N GLU A 47 -7.97 9.33 -6.16
CA GLU A 47 -7.72 8.19 -7.06
C GLU A 47 -7.33 6.90 -6.30
N GLY A 48 -7.47 6.88 -4.96
CA GLY A 48 -7.19 5.70 -4.13
C GLY A 48 -5.71 5.30 -4.06
N MET A 49 -4.80 6.26 -4.27
CA MET A 49 -3.36 6.02 -4.17
C MET A 49 -2.88 5.94 -2.72
N MET A 50 -3.61 6.57 -1.82
CA MET A 50 -3.35 6.63 -0.39
C MET A 50 -4.52 6.04 0.40
N LEU A 51 -4.31 5.83 1.69
CA LEU A 51 -5.39 5.40 2.59
C LEU A 51 -6.55 6.41 2.55
N PRO A 52 -7.81 5.96 2.47
CA PRO A 52 -8.96 6.87 2.40
C PRO A 52 -9.04 7.85 3.58
N ALA A 53 -8.66 7.38 4.77
CA ALA A 53 -8.60 8.23 5.97
C ALA A 53 -7.49 9.30 5.85
N PHE A 54 -6.34 8.97 5.27
CA PHE A 54 -5.26 9.92 4.98
C PHE A 54 -5.75 11.00 3.99
N GLU A 55 -6.37 10.60 2.87
CA GLU A 55 -6.90 11.52 1.86
C GLU A 55 -7.95 12.46 2.47
N THR A 56 -8.79 11.96 3.39
CA THR A 56 -9.79 12.76 4.10
C THR A 56 -9.15 13.83 4.99
N GLN A 57 -8.07 13.48 5.71
CA GLN A 57 -7.33 14.41 6.56
C GLN A 57 -6.57 15.47 5.77
N MET A 58 -6.18 15.15 4.54
CA MET A 58 -5.46 16.06 3.66
C MET A 58 -6.37 17.01 2.89
N ALA A 59 -7.65 16.65 2.70
CA ALA A 59 -8.60 17.47 1.95
C ALA A 59 -8.74 18.89 2.52
N GLY A 60 -8.74 19.90 1.65
CA GLY A 60 -8.89 21.30 2.04
C GLY A 60 -7.64 21.99 2.58
N LYS A 61 -6.51 21.28 2.72
CA LYS A 61 -5.24 21.89 3.11
C LYS A 61 -4.61 22.64 1.92
N GLU A 62 -3.72 23.59 2.23
CA GLU A 62 -3.07 24.47 1.26
C GLU A 62 -1.56 24.19 1.13
N VAL A 63 -0.96 24.72 0.06
CA VAL A 63 0.50 24.65 -0.11
C VAL A 63 1.18 25.40 1.03
N GLY A 64 2.13 24.73 1.68
CA GLY A 64 2.89 25.25 2.82
C GLY A 64 2.29 24.88 4.18
N ASP A 65 1.07 24.31 4.22
CA ASP A 65 0.49 23.83 5.46
C ASP A 65 1.26 22.61 5.98
N SER A 66 1.40 22.55 7.28
CA SER A 66 1.88 21.37 7.99
C SER A 66 0.68 20.51 8.39
N PHE A 67 0.91 19.21 8.47
CA PHE A 67 -0.06 18.28 9.00
C PHE A 67 0.56 17.41 10.08
N ASP A 68 -0.28 17.06 11.03
CA ASP A 68 0.07 16.22 12.17
C ASP A 68 -1.23 15.54 12.60
N PHE A 69 -1.34 14.24 12.35
CA PHE A 69 -2.53 13.46 12.70
C PHE A 69 -2.23 11.98 12.87
N VAL A 70 -3.05 11.32 13.66
CA VAL A 70 -2.97 9.88 13.90
C VAL A 70 -4.17 9.20 13.23
N LEU A 71 -3.88 8.19 12.42
CA LEU A 71 -4.87 7.26 11.88
C LEU A 71 -4.92 6.04 12.79
N LYS A 72 -6.11 5.68 13.23
CA LYS A 72 -6.31 4.44 13.98
C LYS A 72 -6.11 3.21 13.10
N ALA A 73 -5.68 2.12 13.69
CA ALA A 73 -5.47 0.86 12.97
C ALA A 73 -6.66 0.48 12.09
N ALA A 74 -7.90 0.63 12.59
CA ALA A 74 -9.12 0.33 11.84
C ALA A 74 -9.32 1.18 10.56
N ASP A 75 -8.82 2.42 10.55
CA ASP A 75 -8.91 3.37 9.42
C ASP A 75 -7.66 3.32 8.53
N ALA A 76 -6.66 2.53 8.93
CA ALA A 76 -5.38 2.37 8.23
C ALA A 76 -5.29 0.99 7.56
N TYR A 77 -4.52 0.08 8.13
CA TYR A 77 -4.31 -1.27 7.59
C TYR A 77 -5.17 -2.34 8.27
N GLY A 78 -6.15 -1.92 9.10
CA GLY A 78 -7.00 -2.81 9.86
C GLY A 78 -6.38 -3.23 11.20
N GLU A 79 -7.21 -3.83 12.03
CA GLU A 79 -6.75 -4.42 13.28
C GLU A 79 -5.99 -5.72 13.02
N TYR A 80 -5.11 -6.08 13.93
CA TYR A 80 -4.41 -7.35 13.89
C TYR A 80 -5.40 -8.50 14.12
N VAL A 81 -5.46 -9.43 13.19
CA VAL A 81 -6.38 -10.58 13.22
C VAL A 81 -5.58 -11.85 13.50
N GLN A 82 -5.88 -12.53 14.61
CA GLN A 82 -5.17 -13.76 14.98
C GLN A 82 -5.35 -14.90 13.99
N GLU A 83 -6.49 -14.93 13.27
CA GLU A 83 -6.74 -15.87 12.19
C GLU A 83 -5.81 -15.68 10.98
N GLY A 84 -5.12 -14.54 10.91
CA GLY A 84 -4.05 -14.28 9.95
C GLY A 84 -2.78 -15.09 10.21
N LEU A 85 -2.58 -15.57 11.44
CA LEU A 85 -1.50 -16.50 11.78
C LEU A 85 -1.90 -17.92 11.34
N MET A 86 -1.07 -18.52 10.49
CA MET A 86 -1.30 -19.85 9.96
C MET A 86 -0.06 -20.72 10.09
N ASP A 87 -0.27 -21.93 10.60
CA ASP A 87 0.76 -22.97 10.63
C ASP A 87 0.68 -23.80 9.35
N LEU A 88 1.69 -23.72 8.53
CA LEU A 88 1.77 -24.45 7.28
C LEU A 88 2.83 -25.56 7.38
N PRO A 89 2.58 -26.74 6.77
CA PRO A 89 3.59 -27.79 6.72
C PRO A 89 4.87 -27.30 6.03
N LYS A 90 6.01 -27.52 6.64
CA LYS A 90 7.34 -27.12 6.13
C LYS A 90 7.60 -27.59 4.70
N LYS A 91 6.98 -28.70 4.32
CA LYS A 91 7.06 -29.27 2.96
C LYS A 91 6.55 -28.34 1.86
N MET A 92 5.70 -27.36 2.18
CA MET A 92 5.20 -26.38 1.20
C MET A 92 6.28 -25.36 0.79
N PHE A 93 7.35 -25.29 1.57
CA PHE A 93 8.46 -24.35 1.37
C PHE A 93 9.73 -25.07 0.87
N PHE A 94 9.58 -26.25 0.31
CA PHE A 94 10.70 -26.98 -0.28
C PHE A 94 10.94 -26.48 -1.69
N ASN A 95 12.21 -26.38 -2.07
CA ASN A 95 12.64 -26.05 -3.42
C ASN A 95 12.41 -27.24 -4.38
N GLY A 96 12.75 -27.06 -5.67
CA GLY A 96 12.61 -28.10 -6.68
C GLY A 96 13.45 -29.36 -6.43
N ASP A 97 14.46 -29.28 -5.58
CA ASP A 97 15.36 -30.36 -5.20
C ASP A 97 14.84 -31.16 -4.00
N GLY A 98 13.71 -30.71 -3.40
CA GLY A 98 13.09 -31.36 -2.26
C GLY A 98 13.73 -31.02 -0.91
N GLU A 99 14.53 -29.97 -0.85
CA GLU A 99 15.13 -29.42 0.36
C GLU A 99 14.41 -28.14 0.78
N PHE A 100 14.44 -27.85 2.08
CA PHE A 100 13.86 -26.61 2.60
C PHE A 100 14.63 -25.40 2.06
N ASP A 101 13.90 -24.40 1.52
CA ASP A 101 14.48 -23.18 0.95
C ASP A 101 14.79 -22.17 2.06
N ASP A 102 15.87 -22.38 2.79
CA ASP A 102 16.32 -21.53 3.89
C ASP A 102 16.86 -20.17 3.41
N GLU A 103 17.21 -20.05 2.13
CA GLU A 103 17.61 -18.75 1.54
C GLU A 103 16.45 -17.77 1.40
N ARG A 104 15.25 -18.30 1.14
CA ARG A 104 14.03 -17.50 0.93
C ARG A 104 13.08 -17.50 2.12
N VAL A 105 13.13 -18.57 2.94
CA VAL A 105 12.21 -18.79 4.04
C VAL A 105 12.98 -18.79 5.35
N TYR A 106 13.10 -17.65 5.97
CA TYR A 106 13.71 -17.44 7.29
C TYR A 106 12.79 -16.57 8.15
N VAL A 107 12.96 -16.59 9.45
CA VAL A 107 12.14 -15.78 10.37
C VAL A 107 12.30 -14.29 10.04
N GLY A 108 11.18 -13.62 9.80
CA GLY A 108 11.11 -12.23 9.34
C GLY A 108 11.06 -12.07 7.81
N ALA A 109 11.26 -13.13 7.03
CA ALA A 109 11.14 -13.06 5.58
C ALA A 109 9.68 -12.82 5.14
N ILE A 110 9.52 -12.06 4.05
CA ILE A 110 8.22 -11.87 3.40
C ILE A 110 8.17 -12.80 2.19
N VAL A 111 7.31 -13.79 2.23
CA VAL A 111 7.12 -14.78 1.16
C VAL A 111 5.80 -14.57 0.42
N PRO A 112 5.79 -14.62 -0.90
CA PRO A 112 4.54 -14.58 -1.67
C PRO A 112 3.85 -15.94 -1.57
N MET A 113 2.58 -15.94 -1.14
CA MET A 113 1.75 -17.13 -1.02
C MET A 113 0.58 -17.04 -1.99
N ASN A 114 0.24 -18.18 -2.61
CA ASN A 114 -0.97 -18.27 -3.42
C ASN A 114 -2.15 -18.70 -2.54
N THR A 115 -3.21 -17.92 -2.55
CA THR A 115 -4.47 -18.31 -1.92
C THR A 115 -5.19 -19.35 -2.77
N VAL A 116 -6.19 -20.02 -2.20
CA VAL A 116 -7.04 -20.97 -2.93
C VAL A 116 -7.80 -20.33 -4.09
N ASP A 117 -8.01 -19.02 -4.04
CA ASP A 117 -8.66 -18.23 -5.10
C ASP A 117 -7.66 -17.76 -6.17
N GLY A 118 -6.39 -18.17 -6.10
CA GLY A 118 -5.34 -17.82 -7.05
C GLY A 118 -4.77 -16.42 -6.90
N GLN A 119 -5.07 -15.73 -5.79
CA GLN A 119 -4.47 -14.44 -5.48
C GLN A 119 -3.10 -14.63 -4.82
N ILE A 120 -2.18 -13.73 -5.11
CA ILE A 120 -0.88 -13.71 -4.44
C ILE A 120 -0.97 -12.73 -3.27
N VAL A 121 -0.79 -13.26 -2.06
CA VAL A 121 -0.69 -12.49 -0.82
C VAL A 121 0.73 -12.56 -0.28
N LYS A 122 1.17 -11.51 0.37
CA LYS A 122 2.47 -11.49 1.07
C LYS A 122 2.26 -11.97 2.49
N ALA A 123 3.02 -12.95 2.90
CA ALA A 123 3.02 -13.48 4.25
C ALA A 123 4.38 -13.26 4.90
N GLN A 124 4.40 -12.89 6.15
CA GLN A 124 5.63 -12.80 6.94
C GLN A 124 5.86 -14.11 7.69
N VAL A 125 7.08 -14.63 7.64
CA VAL A 125 7.47 -15.81 8.40
C VAL A 125 7.74 -15.40 9.85
N CYS A 126 6.94 -15.93 10.78
CA CYS A 126 7.06 -15.64 12.22
C CYS A 126 7.92 -16.69 12.96
N GLU A 127 7.72 -17.95 12.66
CA GLU A 127 8.42 -19.05 13.32
C GLU A 127 8.65 -20.21 12.35
N ILE A 128 9.76 -20.90 12.53
CA ILE A 128 10.10 -22.13 11.78
C ILE A 128 10.42 -23.22 12.79
N THR A 129 9.64 -24.28 12.76
CA THR A 129 9.84 -25.48 13.54
C THR A 129 10.35 -26.63 12.65
N ASP A 130 10.51 -27.82 13.22
CA ASP A 130 10.97 -29.00 12.48
C ASP A 130 9.96 -29.44 11.41
N ASP A 131 8.65 -29.30 11.67
CA ASP A 131 7.56 -29.81 10.83
C ASP A 131 6.70 -28.72 10.20
N GLN A 132 6.73 -27.49 10.74
CA GLN A 132 5.82 -26.40 10.38
C GLN A 132 6.56 -25.07 10.25
N VAL A 133 5.96 -24.17 9.46
CA VAL A 133 6.32 -22.76 9.34
C VAL A 133 5.09 -21.94 9.70
N THR A 134 5.19 -21.12 10.73
CA THR A 134 4.14 -20.16 11.11
C THR A 134 4.31 -18.91 10.29
N ILE A 135 3.29 -18.56 9.54
CA ILE A 135 3.24 -17.35 8.73
C ILE A 135 2.15 -16.40 9.23
N ASP A 136 2.39 -15.12 9.05
CA ASP A 136 1.43 -14.05 9.32
C ASP A 136 1.00 -13.40 8.01
N LEU A 137 -0.30 -13.42 7.73
CA LEU A 137 -0.93 -12.79 6.58
C LEU A 137 -1.37 -11.35 6.87
N ASN A 138 -1.27 -10.89 8.12
CA ASN A 138 -1.58 -9.52 8.47
C ASN A 138 -0.59 -8.55 7.80
N HIS A 139 -1.07 -7.33 7.57
CA HIS A 139 -0.15 -6.28 7.14
C HIS A 139 0.86 -6.00 8.25
N PRO A 140 2.15 -5.69 7.94
CA PRO A 140 3.17 -5.39 8.96
C PRO A 140 2.78 -4.29 9.96
N TYR A 141 1.86 -3.39 9.57
CA TYR A 141 1.33 -2.31 10.42
C TYR A 141 -0.12 -2.55 10.86
N ALA A 142 -0.65 -3.78 10.72
CA ALA A 142 -1.97 -4.11 11.23
C ALA A 142 -1.98 -4.02 12.76
N GLY A 143 -3.03 -3.42 13.31
CA GLY A 143 -3.15 -3.20 14.75
C GLY A 143 -2.40 -1.97 15.28
N GLU A 144 -1.58 -1.31 14.44
CA GLU A 144 -0.82 -0.15 14.85
C GLU A 144 -1.49 1.16 14.42
N ASP A 145 -1.51 2.13 15.33
CA ASP A 145 -1.92 3.50 15.03
C ASP A 145 -0.79 4.19 14.25
N LEU A 146 -1.12 4.80 13.13
CA LEU A 146 -0.16 5.47 12.26
C LEU A 146 -0.15 6.97 12.52
N HIS A 147 0.95 7.51 12.99
CA HIS A 147 1.13 8.94 13.21
C HIS A 147 1.87 9.55 12.02
N PHE A 148 1.17 10.41 11.29
CA PHE A 148 1.68 11.12 10.13
C PHE A 148 1.98 12.56 10.47
N THR A 149 3.22 12.99 10.27
CA THR A 149 3.62 14.40 10.35
C THR A 149 4.28 14.83 9.06
N GLY A 150 4.05 16.06 8.62
CA GLY A 150 4.69 16.52 7.40
C GLY A 150 4.25 17.90 6.95
N LYS A 151 4.63 18.25 5.71
CA LYS A 151 4.34 19.54 5.11
C LYS A 151 4.04 19.41 3.62
N ILE A 152 3.03 20.16 3.17
CA ILE A 152 2.64 20.22 1.76
C ILE A 152 3.58 21.16 1.01
N LEU A 153 4.25 20.62 -0.02
CA LEU A 153 5.21 21.35 -0.83
C LEU A 153 4.56 21.97 -2.07
N GLU A 154 3.71 21.21 -2.75
CA GLU A 154 3.11 21.60 -4.02
C GLU A 154 1.73 20.98 -4.20
N ILE A 155 0.81 21.73 -4.77
CA ILE A 155 -0.50 21.24 -5.21
C ILE A 155 -0.69 21.75 -6.65
N ARG A 156 -0.97 20.84 -7.58
CA ARG A 156 -1.25 21.15 -8.98
C ARG A 156 -2.38 20.31 -9.55
N ASP A 157 -2.92 20.74 -10.66
CA ASP A 157 -3.87 19.92 -11.41
C ASP A 157 -3.20 18.67 -11.98
N VAL A 158 -3.92 17.56 -11.96
CA VAL A 158 -3.48 16.33 -12.62
C VAL A 158 -3.66 16.50 -14.14
N THR A 159 -2.72 16.01 -14.91
CA THR A 159 -2.86 15.96 -16.36
C THR A 159 -3.66 14.72 -16.80
N GLU A 160 -4.36 14.81 -17.95
CA GLU A 160 -5.11 13.66 -18.49
C GLU A 160 -4.23 12.41 -18.69
N GLY A 161 -2.96 12.61 -19.07
CA GLY A 161 -2.00 11.53 -19.24
C GLY A 161 -1.65 10.84 -17.91
N GLU A 162 -1.48 11.62 -16.83
CA GLU A 162 -1.23 11.10 -15.49
C GLU A 162 -2.45 10.35 -14.94
N LEU A 163 -3.67 10.89 -15.13
CA LEU A 163 -4.91 10.21 -14.75
C LEU A 163 -5.07 8.87 -15.46
N LYS A 164 -4.83 8.84 -16.77
CA LYS A 164 -4.85 7.58 -17.52
C LYS A 164 -3.81 6.60 -16.98
N ALA A 165 -2.58 7.05 -16.72
CA ALA A 165 -1.51 6.20 -16.18
C ALA A 165 -1.84 5.64 -14.78
N ILE A 166 -2.47 6.43 -13.91
CA ILE A 166 -2.89 6.01 -12.56
C ILE A 166 -3.99 4.95 -12.67
N ARG A 167 -5.02 5.19 -13.47
CA ARG A 167 -6.17 4.29 -13.64
C ARG A 167 -5.79 2.99 -14.36
N HIS A 168 -4.82 3.03 -15.28
CA HIS A 168 -4.32 1.83 -15.97
C HIS A 168 -3.39 0.96 -15.10
N LYS A 169 -2.81 1.47 -14.02
CA LYS A 169 -2.02 0.65 -13.08
C LYS A 169 -2.83 -0.44 -12.38
N GLY A 170 -4.15 -0.33 -12.35
CA GLY A 170 -5.06 -1.36 -11.79
C GLY A 170 -5.33 -2.53 -12.73
N CYS A 171 -4.93 -2.46 -14.01
CA CYS A 171 -5.15 -3.52 -14.99
C CYS A 171 -3.89 -4.41 -15.12
N GLY A 172 -3.53 -5.10 -14.06
CA GLY A 172 -2.40 -6.03 -14.02
C GLY A 172 -2.72 -7.36 -14.72
N GLY A 173 -2.87 -7.37 -16.05
CA GLY A 173 -3.16 -8.62 -16.75
C GLY A 173 -3.17 -8.56 -18.29
N CYS A 174 -3.12 -7.41 -18.89
CA CYS A 174 -3.14 -7.32 -20.35
C CYS A 174 -1.72 -7.22 -20.91
N HIS A 175 -1.04 -8.33 -21.04
CA HIS A 175 0.16 -8.46 -21.87
C HIS A 175 -0.27 -8.61 -23.33
N GLY A 176 -0.30 -7.53 -24.09
CA GLY A 176 -0.41 -7.59 -25.53
C GLY A 176 -1.46 -6.64 -26.11
N HIS A 177 -0.99 -5.57 -26.75
CA HIS A 177 -1.65 -4.82 -27.82
C HIS A 177 -3.16 -4.55 -27.67
N CYS A 178 -3.55 -3.68 -26.78
CA CYS A 178 -4.82 -2.97 -26.88
C CYS A 178 -4.56 -1.61 -27.51
N GLY A 179 -4.53 -1.55 -28.84
CA GLY A 179 -4.78 -0.33 -29.56
C GLY A 179 -6.25 0.04 -29.39
N ASP A 180 -6.52 1.28 -28.97
CA ASP A 180 -7.86 1.88 -28.83
C ASP A 180 -8.83 1.18 -27.86
N CYS A 181 -8.64 1.40 -26.56
CA CYS A 181 -9.72 1.25 -25.59
C CYS A 181 -10.32 2.61 -25.25
N ASP A 182 -11.04 3.19 -26.21
CA ASP A 182 -11.99 4.28 -25.98
C ASP A 182 -13.39 3.69 -25.74
N SER A 183 -13.59 3.00 -24.61
CA SER A 183 -14.95 2.70 -24.11
C SER A 183 -14.86 1.95 -22.78
N ASP A 184 -15.31 2.60 -21.73
CA ASP A 184 -15.99 2.08 -20.54
C ASP A 184 -15.66 0.62 -20.14
N CYS A 185 -14.61 0.39 -19.35
CA CYS A 185 -14.39 -0.87 -18.68
C CYS A 185 -15.34 -1.02 -17.48
N GLY A 186 -16.62 -1.07 -17.74
CA GLY A 186 -17.64 -1.51 -16.82
C GLY A 186 -17.93 -2.99 -17.03
N SER A 187 -17.57 -3.81 -16.06
CA SER A 187 -18.05 -5.19 -15.86
C SER A 187 -17.80 -6.20 -17.00
N SER A 188 -16.95 -7.18 -16.71
CA SER A 188 -16.83 -8.45 -17.39
C SER A 188 -15.72 -8.56 -18.44
N CYS A 189 -14.50 -8.79 -17.98
CA CYS A 189 -13.51 -9.51 -18.80
C CYS A 189 -13.78 -11.01 -18.67
N GLY A 190 -14.85 -11.46 -19.29
CA GLY A 190 -15.12 -12.87 -19.54
C GLY A 190 -14.83 -13.16 -21.02
N ASN A 191 -13.93 -14.11 -21.26
CA ASN A 191 -13.66 -14.75 -22.55
C ASN A 191 -13.01 -13.90 -23.66
N CYS A 192 -11.69 -13.91 -23.72
CA CYS A 192 -10.96 -13.88 -24.98
C CYS A 192 -10.60 -15.32 -25.35
N GLU A 193 -11.48 -16.00 -26.06
CA GLU A 193 -11.13 -17.17 -26.87
C GLU A 193 -10.66 -16.73 -28.25
N LYS A 194 -9.46 -17.21 -28.61
CA LYS A 194 -8.73 -17.25 -29.88
C LYS A 194 -7.88 -16.04 -30.22
#